data_899ae36099a5eedb5b3ab0be6f908e16
#
_entry.id   899ae36099a5eedb5b3ab0be6f908e16
#
_cell.length_a   1.000
_cell.length_b   1.000
_cell.length_c   1.000
_cell.angle_alpha   90.00
_cell.angle_beta   90.00
_cell.angle_gamma   90.00
#
_symmetry.space_group_name_H-M   'P 1'
#
loop_
_entity.id
_entity.type
_entity.pdbx_description
1 polymer ?
#
loop_
_entity_poly.entity_id
_entity_poly.type
_entity_poly.pdbx_seq_one_letter_code
_entity_poly.pdbx_strand_id
1 'polypeptide(L)'
;YSKLTSVSITYIICLIVISGSFFELYLYINRTKILNDNLSLFYNLADNNKDNFMYICDEDGKIIYANKKFKEYYKYYTEEDKKRLSLYFSVVQNNLKNKDEIMQSLNQKGDWRGIIKSLGNYMSVDCSIKTIEKSSNKLKYAVTYTDISEILKTELELEKLKVYNKEKTEFMSNISHELRTPINIFYSTIQLLDISLVKTDKDFRKIYEKYKRTLHVNCKRMLRLINNVVDISKIETGILKGKFDYYNLIAIVEDVTLSVVNYAKLKSINIQFDTNEEEFIMRCDPSMIERVLLNLLSNAIKFTPENKNIYVDICVNDDFAEIDIRDEGIGISQKDKNAIFERFVQADKSLTRENEGSGIGLSIVKSIVDLHDGYISVESEIGKGSTFKIILPHRCNKHIDYKIYDTSNYNTELELSDIYEVLI
;
A
#
# COMPACT_ATOMS: atom_id res chain seq x y z
N TYR A 1 -18.41 104.38 18.43
CA TYR A 1 -18.58 103.47 17.28
C TYR A 1 -17.46 102.44 17.21
N SER A 2 -16.17 102.75 17.49
CA SER A 2 -15.03 101.84 17.36
C SER A 2 -15.03 100.69 18.39
N LYS A 3 -15.56 100.84 19.58
CA LYS A 3 -15.64 99.78 20.61
C LYS A 3 -16.75 98.73 20.32
N LEU A 4 -17.88 99.13 19.69
CA LEU A 4 -18.95 98.23 19.35
C LEU A 4 -18.57 97.32 18.18
N THR A 5 -17.82 97.85 17.17
CA THR A 5 -17.34 97.08 16.05
C THR A 5 -16.28 96.04 16.45
N SER A 6 -15.40 96.35 17.40
CA SER A 6 -14.38 95.39 17.91
C SER A 6 -15.00 94.22 18.70
N VAL A 7 -16.04 94.46 19.50
CA VAL A 7 -16.77 93.44 20.23
C VAL A 7 -17.53 92.47 19.26
N SER A 8 -18.14 93.05 18.23
CA SER A 8 -18.83 92.23 17.19
C SER A 8 -17.88 91.39 16.41
N ILE A 9 -16.70 91.87 16.02
CA ILE A 9 -15.67 91.08 15.28
C ILE A 9 -15.13 89.96 16.18
N THR A 10 -14.85 90.24 17.47
CA THR A 10 -14.39 89.19 18.38
C THR A 10 -15.42 88.06 18.57
N TYR A 11 -16.71 88.46 18.63
CA TYR A 11 -17.79 87.46 18.75
C TYR A 11 -17.93 86.62 17.53
N ILE A 12 -17.76 87.17 16.32
CA ILE A 12 -17.77 86.44 15.06
C ILE A 12 -16.57 85.50 14.97
N ILE A 13 -15.39 85.91 15.32
CA ILE A 13 -14.18 85.03 15.35
C ILE A 13 -14.38 83.90 16.37
N CYS A 14 -14.91 84.14 17.54
CA CYS A 14 -15.22 83.07 18.49
C CYS A 14 -16.24 82.08 17.94
N LEU A 15 -17.29 82.54 17.26
CA LEU A 15 -18.28 81.71 16.63
C LEU A 15 -17.65 80.82 15.53
N ILE A 16 -16.74 81.35 14.70
CA ILE A 16 -16.01 80.59 13.65
C ILE A 16 -15.09 79.58 14.32
N VAL A 17 -14.36 79.90 15.35
CA VAL A 17 -13.49 78.94 16.05
C VAL A 17 -14.30 77.87 16.74
N ILE A 18 -15.41 78.18 17.36
CA ILE A 18 -16.29 77.23 18.02
C ILE A 18 -16.92 76.28 16.93
N SER A 19 -17.42 76.83 15.83
CA SER A 19 -17.99 76.05 14.75
C SER A 19 -16.95 75.14 14.05
N GLY A 20 -15.70 75.65 13.90
CA GLY A 20 -14.59 74.84 13.37
C GLY A 20 -14.23 73.68 14.32
N SER A 21 -14.17 73.96 15.62
CA SER A 21 -13.91 72.86 16.59
C SER A 21 -15.03 71.83 16.66
N PHE A 22 -16.30 72.23 16.52
CA PHE A 22 -17.45 71.32 16.42
C PHE A 22 -17.40 70.50 15.12
N PHE A 23 -16.98 71.11 14.03
CA PHE A 23 -16.83 70.41 12.77
C PHE A 23 -15.68 69.36 12.81
N GLU A 24 -14.55 69.71 13.37
CA GLU A 24 -13.44 68.76 13.63
C GLU A 24 -13.86 67.63 14.56
N LEU A 25 -14.56 67.93 15.62
CA LEU A 25 -15.10 66.90 16.54
C LEU A 25 -16.10 65.96 15.83
N TYR A 26 -16.97 66.51 14.99
CA TYR A 26 -17.90 65.73 14.19
C TYR A 26 -17.15 64.80 13.20
N LEU A 27 -16.15 65.34 12.51
CA LEU A 27 -15.32 64.52 11.60
C LEU A 27 -14.56 63.41 12.35
N TYR A 28 -14.03 63.72 13.55
CA TYR A 28 -13.36 62.75 14.40
C TYR A 28 -14.33 61.64 14.85
N ILE A 29 -15.51 61.96 15.33
CA ILE A 29 -16.55 61.01 15.74
C ILE A 29 -16.98 60.13 14.56
N ASN A 30 -17.18 60.74 13.39
CA ASN A 30 -17.60 59.98 12.23
C ASN A 30 -16.51 59.05 11.69
N ARG A 31 -15.24 59.47 11.70
CA ARG A 31 -14.09 58.61 11.37
C ARG A 31 -13.93 57.44 12.34
N THR A 32 -14.08 57.71 13.66
CA THR A 32 -14.01 56.65 14.68
C THR A 32 -15.17 55.66 14.57
N LYS A 33 -16.38 56.14 14.24
CA LYS A 33 -17.53 55.28 14.01
C LYS A 33 -17.30 54.35 12.80
N ILE A 34 -16.89 54.88 11.65
CA ILE A 34 -16.57 54.11 10.47
C ILE A 34 -15.46 53.08 10.73
N LEU A 35 -14.43 53.47 11.49
CA LEU A 35 -13.34 52.58 11.87
C LEU A 35 -13.83 51.43 12.77
N ASN A 36 -14.69 51.72 13.76
CA ASN A 36 -15.28 50.75 14.65
C ASN A 36 -16.22 49.76 13.91
N ASP A 37 -17.02 50.27 12.97
CA ASP A 37 -17.91 49.47 12.15
C ASP A 37 -17.08 48.48 11.25
N ASN A 38 -16.00 48.96 10.63
CA ASN A 38 -15.11 48.15 9.83
C ASN A 38 -14.34 47.10 10.68
N LEU A 39 -13.91 47.46 11.88
CA LEU A 39 -13.29 46.53 12.83
C LEU A 39 -14.28 45.46 13.28
N SER A 40 -15.52 45.84 13.60
CA SER A 40 -16.59 44.90 13.95
C SER A 40 -16.87 43.93 12.83
N LEU A 41 -16.93 44.39 11.59
CA LEU A 41 -17.11 43.55 10.40
C LEU A 41 -15.95 42.56 10.23
N PHE A 42 -14.71 43.06 10.39
CA PHE A 42 -13.53 42.19 10.31
C PHE A 42 -13.54 41.09 11.39
N TYR A 43 -13.82 41.42 12.64
CA TYR A 43 -13.92 40.42 13.70
C TYR A 43 -15.02 39.40 13.43
N ASN A 44 -16.19 39.85 12.99
CA ASN A 44 -17.29 38.95 12.62
C ASN A 44 -16.92 37.99 11.47
N LEU A 45 -16.26 38.46 10.43
CA LEU A 45 -15.81 37.64 9.33
C LEU A 45 -14.74 36.62 9.75
N ALA A 46 -13.77 37.05 10.56
CA ALA A 46 -12.71 36.18 11.06
C ALA A 46 -13.23 35.12 12.06
N ASP A 47 -14.14 35.48 12.96
CA ASP A 47 -14.72 34.59 13.96
C ASP A 47 -15.75 33.61 13.34
N ASN A 48 -16.44 33.99 12.25
CA ASN A 48 -17.36 33.13 11.52
C ASN A 48 -16.64 32.16 10.56
N ASN A 49 -15.35 32.34 10.35
CA ASN A 49 -14.56 31.37 9.55
C ASN A 49 -14.36 30.09 10.36
N LYS A 50 -15.16 29.05 10.03
CA LYS A 50 -15.14 27.76 10.74
C LYS A 50 -14.03 26.82 10.23
N ASP A 51 -13.44 27.08 9.08
CA ASP A 51 -12.51 26.17 8.43
C ASP A 51 -11.04 26.49 8.76
N ASN A 52 -10.73 27.78 8.97
CA ASN A 52 -9.37 28.23 9.15
C ASN A 52 -9.09 28.71 10.56
N PHE A 53 -7.93 28.35 11.07
CA PHE A 53 -7.35 28.96 12.25
C PHE A 53 -6.67 30.29 11.84
N MET A 54 -6.95 31.37 12.55
CA MET A 54 -6.41 32.71 12.23
C MET A 54 -5.92 33.38 13.48
N TYR A 55 -4.70 33.93 13.44
CA TYR A 55 -4.20 34.79 14.49
C TYR A 55 -3.23 35.85 13.95
N ILE A 56 -3.04 36.91 14.72
CA ILE A 56 -2.06 37.94 14.47
C ILE A 56 -1.08 37.95 15.67
N CYS A 57 0.20 37.94 15.38
CA CYS A 57 1.25 38.02 16.38
C CYS A 57 2.28 39.13 16.08
N ASP A 58 3.05 39.54 17.07
CA ASP A 58 4.22 40.39 16.91
C ASP A 58 5.47 39.55 16.52
N GLU A 59 6.60 40.24 16.37
CA GLU A 59 7.88 39.60 16.01
C GLU A 59 8.42 38.65 17.09
N ASP A 60 7.98 38.81 18.34
CA ASP A 60 8.31 37.93 19.46
C ASP A 60 7.35 36.73 19.57
N GLY A 61 6.36 36.64 18.67
CA GLY A 61 5.35 35.56 18.64
C GLY A 61 4.20 35.73 19.61
N LYS A 62 4.08 36.91 20.27
CA LYS A 62 2.97 37.22 21.18
C LYS A 62 1.70 37.43 20.35
N ILE A 63 0.65 36.68 20.67
CA ILE A 63 -0.65 36.76 20.00
C ILE A 63 -1.37 38.03 20.37
N ILE A 64 -1.66 38.86 19.37
CA ILE A 64 -2.42 40.13 19.50
C ILE A 64 -3.91 39.89 19.28
N TYR A 65 -4.24 39.06 18.29
CA TYR A 65 -5.60 38.65 17.95
C TYR A 65 -5.62 37.14 17.58
N ALA A 66 -6.72 36.48 17.90
CA ALA A 66 -6.99 35.12 17.43
C ALA A 66 -8.50 34.96 17.23
N ASN A 67 -8.89 34.25 16.16
CA ASN A 67 -10.28 33.96 15.89
C ASN A 67 -10.84 32.89 16.85
N LYS A 68 -12.17 32.76 16.86
CA LYS A 68 -12.90 31.86 17.77
C LYS A 68 -12.41 30.42 17.66
N LYS A 69 -12.20 29.90 16.43
CA LYS A 69 -11.69 28.52 16.20
C LYS A 69 -10.32 28.31 16.85
N PHE A 70 -9.40 29.25 16.67
CA PHE A 70 -8.09 29.18 17.30
C PHE A 70 -8.19 29.15 18.81
N LYS A 71 -9.01 30.05 19.42
CA LYS A 71 -9.21 30.13 20.87
C LYS A 71 -9.81 28.85 21.45
N GLU A 72 -10.79 28.26 20.78
CA GLU A 72 -11.42 27.00 21.19
C GLU A 72 -10.44 25.83 21.16
N TYR A 73 -9.64 25.70 20.11
CA TYR A 73 -8.62 24.67 19.99
C TYR A 73 -7.55 24.76 21.08
N TYR A 74 -7.08 26.00 21.37
CA TYR A 74 -6.02 26.24 22.35
C TYR A 74 -6.52 26.40 23.80
N LYS A 75 -7.82 26.29 24.05
CA LYS A 75 -8.40 26.42 25.40
C LYS A 75 -7.85 25.38 26.40
N TYR A 76 -7.42 24.25 25.92
CA TYR A 76 -6.95 23.12 26.74
C TYR A 76 -5.45 23.12 26.99
N TYR A 77 -4.70 24.07 26.48
CA TYR A 77 -3.25 24.16 26.63
C TYR A 77 -2.84 25.12 27.76
N THR A 78 -1.75 24.76 28.47
CA THR A 78 -1.20 25.61 29.53
C THR A 78 -0.61 26.91 28.97
N GLU A 79 -0.37 27.94 29.83
CA GLU A 79 0.25 29.19 29.37
C GLU A 79 1.69 28.99 28.84
N GLU A 80 2.38 27.96 29.31
CA GLU A 80 3.71 27.58 28.85
C GLU A 80 3.65 26.87 27.47
N ASP A 81 2.62 26.05 27.26
CA ASP A 81 2.33 25.44 25.96
C ASP A 81 1.87 26.49 24.95
N LYS A 82 1.08 27.51 25.37
CA LYS A 82 0.66 28.63 24.52
C LYS A 82 1.84 29.46 24.02
N LYS A 83 2.90 29.62 24.83
CA LYS A 83 4.14 30.29 24.41
C LYS A 83 4.94 29.46 23.40
N ARG A 84 4.93 28.14 23.55
CA ARG A 84 5.58 27.20 22.59
C ARG A 84 4.77 26.99 21.33
N LEU A 85 3.46 27.18 21.39
CA LEU A 85 2.47 26.84 20.37
C LEU A 85 2.07 28.00 19.47
N SER A 86 2.64 29.20 19.60
CA SER A 86 2.51 30.13 18.49
C SER A 86 3.11 29.44 17.27
N LEU A 87 2.31 29.19 16.25
CA LEU A 87 2.75 28.48 15.03
C LEU A 87 3.97 29.15 14.40
N TYR A 88 4.09 30.46 14.57
CA TYR A 88 5.28 31.22 14.23
C TYR A 88 6.51 30.69 15.00
N PHE A 89 6.39 30.42 16.29
CA PHE A 89 7.49 29.89 17.11
C PHE A 89 7.75 28.39 16.79
N SER A 90 6.71 27.58 16.61
CA SER A 90 6.89 26.16 16.30
C SER A 90 7.35 25.92 14.86
N VAL A 91 6.88 26.72 13.91
CA VAL A 91 7.31 26.66 12.51
C VAL A 91 8.70 27.22 12.33
N VAL A 92 8.99 28.35 12.99
CA VAL A 92 10.27 29.05 12.86
C VAL A 92 11.35 28.46 13.79
N GLN A 93 11.01 27.93 14.98
CA GLN A 93 12.00 27.36 15.90
C GLN A 93 12.20 25.83 15.75
N ASN A 94 11.14 25.05 15.44
CA ASN A 94 11.24 23.58 15.41
C ASN A 94 11.50 22.98 14.02
N ASN A 95 11.30 23.71 12.93
CA ASN A 95 11.61 23.27 11.59
C ASN A 95 12.90 23.94 11.08
N LEU A 96 14.03 23.51 11.60
CA LEU A 96 15.37 24.03 11.25
C LEU A 96 15.68 24.05 9.74
N LYS A 97 15.04 23.19 8.93
CA LYS A 97 15.25 23.17 7.46
C LYS A 97 14.51 24.29 6.70
N ASN A 98 13.36 24.76 7.20
CA ASN A 98 12.52 25.71 6.46
C ASN A 98 12.51 27.12 7.06
N LYS A 99 13.16 27.33 8.22
CA LYS A 99 13.19 28.63 8.91
C LYS A 99 13.78 29.73 8.03
N ASP A 100 14.92 29.47 7.45
CA ASP A 100 15.63 30.46 6.63
C ASP A 100 14.86 30.80 5.36
N GLU A 101 14.21 29.82 4.74
CA GLU A 101 13.35 30.00 3.58
C GLU A 101 12.10 30.85 3.91
N ILE A 102 11.43 30.56 5.03
CA ILE A 102 10.26 31.32 5.50
C ILE A 102 10.67 32.78 5.77
N MET A 103 11.73 32.99 6.54
CA MET A 103 12.21 34.33 6.88
C MET A 103 12.68 35.09 5.65
N GLN A 104 13.35 34.44 4.70
CA GLN A 104 13.78 35.04 3.44
C GLN A 104 12.55 35.48 2.61
N SER A 105 11.52 34.64 2.51
CA SER A 105 10.30 34.96 1.79
C SER A 105 9.55 36.12 2.44
N LEU A 106 9.40 36.12 3.76
CA LEU A 106 8.75 37.19 4.50
C LEU A 106 9.51 38.53 4.36
N ASN A 107 10.84 38.50 4.36
CA ASN A 107 11.66 39.71 4.22
C ASN A 107 11.64 40.27 2.78
N GLN A 108 11.61 39.40 1.76
CA GLN A 108 11.67 39.79 0.35
C GLN A 108 10.31 40.11 -0.25
N LYS A 109 9.29 39.25 0.02
CA LYS A 109 7.97 39.31 -0.60
C LYS A 109 6.87 39.78 0.35
N GLY A 110 7.11 39.71 1.66
CA GLY A 110 6.12 40.03 2.70
C GLY A 110 5.11 38.90 2.96
N ASP A 111 5.24 37.76 2.27
CA ASP A 111 4.37 36.60 2.48
C ASP A 111 5.12 35.28 2.30
N TRP A 112 4.55 34.22 2.88
CA TRP A 112 4.98 32.85 2.72
C TRP A 112 3.76 31.91 2.82
N ARG A 113 3.76 30.81 2.02
CA ARG A 113 2.78 29.73 2.10
C ARG A 113 3.43 28.38 1.93
N GLY A 114 3.00 27.39 2.70
CA GLY A 114 3.49 26.01 2.59
C GLY A 114 2.77 25.04 3.51
N ILE A 115 3.01 23.74 3.27
CA ILE A 115 2.47 22.66 4.11
C ILE A 115 3.46 22.40 5.24
N ILE A 116 2.95 22.37 6.48
CA ILE A 116 3.74 22.15 7.69
C ILE A 116 3.15 20.98 8.46
N LYS A 117 4.03 20.13 8.99
CA LYS A 117 3.65 19.14 10.00
C LYS A 117 3.68 19.81 11.37
N SER A 118 2.52 19.91 12.00
CA SER A 118 2.36 20.53 13.32
C SER A 118 2.92 19.66 14.44
N LEU A 119 3.14 20.29 15.60
CA LEU A 119 3.63 19.71 16.86
C LEU A 119 3.14 18.28 17.09
N GLY A 120 4.09 17.35 17.27
CA GLY A 120 3.82 15.97 17.60
C GLY A 120 3.49 15.06 16.41
N ASN A 121 3.69 15.46 15.15
CA ASN A 121 3.42 14.69 13.92
C ASN A 121 1.95 14.28 13.67
N TYR A 122 0.99 14.86 14.41
CA TYR A 122 -0.42 14.45 14.33
C TYR A 122 -1.26 15.26 13.34
N MET A 123 -0.79 16.44 12.93
CA MET A 123 -1.58 17.36 12.10
C MET A 123 -0.76 17.91 10.95
N SER A 124 -1.25 17.80 9.73
CA SER A 124 -0.69 18.45 8.55
C SER A 124 -1.51 19.69 8.24
N VAL A 125 -0.86 20.85 8.12
CA VAL A 125 -1.55 22.13 7.93
C VAL A 125 -1.04 22.86 6.69
N ASP A 126 -1.95 23.38 5.87
CA ASP A 126 -1.63 24.41 4.87
C ASP A 126 -1.56 25.76 5.58
N CYS A 127 -0.38 26.31 5.70
CA CYS A 127 -0.10 27.52 6.46
C CYS A 127 0.27 28.68 5.53
N SER A 128 -0.32 29.85 5.77
CA SER A 128 0.05 31.12 5.13
C SER A 128 0.41 32.15 6.17
N ILE A 129 1.54 32.80 6.02
CA ILE A 129 2.05 33.87 6.89
C ILE A 129 2.20 35.12 6.03
N LYS A 130 1.64 36.25 6.49
CA LYS A 130 1.75 37.54 5.80
C LYS A 130 2.19 38.63 6.78
N THR A 131 3.12 39.45 6.35
CA THR A 131 3.49 40.67 7.06
C THR A 131 2.38 41.72 6.90
N ILE A 132 1.77 42.19 7.99
CA ILE A 132 0.62 43.12 7.95
C ILE A 132 1.07 44.57 8.02
N GLU A 133 2.03 44.91 8.90
CA GLU A 133 2.36 46.30 9.15
C GLU A 133 3.78 46.49 9.71
N LYS A 134 4.38 47.59 9.27
CA LYS A 134 5.62 48.13 9.80
C LYS A 134 5.32 49.46 10.53
N SER A 135 4.55 49.39 11.63
CA SER A 135 4.25 50.55 12.44
C SER A 135 5.21 50.62 13.63
N SER A 136 5.83 51.77 13.86
CA SER A 136 6.78 52.04 14.96
C SER A 136 7.92 51.01 15.11
N ASN A 137 8.56 50.58 14.01
CA ASN A 137 9.72 49.66 13.99
C ASN A 137 9.44 48.24 14.49
N LYS A 138 8.20 47.81 14.65
CA LYS A 138 7.81 46.43 15.01
C LYS A 138 7.01 45.76 13.89
N LEU A 139 7.42 44.54 13.52
CA LEU A 139 6.72 43.73 12.52
C LEU A 139 5.55 42.97 13.18
N LYS A 140 4.42 42.89 12.45
CA LYS A 140 3.28 42.06 12.83
C LYS A 140 2.98 41.08 11.72
N TYR A 141 2.62 39.86 12.08
CA TYR A 141 2.34 38.78 11.14
C TYR A 141 0.90 38.30 11.30
N ALA A 142 0.18 38.15 10.15
CA ALA A 142 -1.07 37.42 10.09
C ALA A 142 -0.76 36.00 9.71
N VAL A 143 -1.22 35.07 10.51
CA VAL A 143 -1.04 33.64 10.28
C VAL A 143 -2.40 33.00 10.09
N THR A 144 -2.56 32.29 8.99
CA THR A 144 -3.75 31.47 8.72
C THR A 144 -3.30 30.04 8.42
N TYR A 145 -3.99 29.06 8.95
CA TYR A 145 -3.74 27.66 8.62
C TYR A 145 -5.02 26.82 8.64
N THR A 146 -5.04 25.82 7.78
CA THR A 146 -6.12 24.86 7.62
C THR A 146 -5.59 23.47 7.90
N ASP A 147 -6.30 22.67 8.67
CA ASP A 147 -6.01 21.27 8.83
C ASP A 147 -6.35 20.52 7.54
N ILE A 148 -5.35 19.92 6.93
CA ILE A 148 -5.46 19.14 5.71
C ILE A 148 -5.14 17.65 5.93
N SER A 149 -5.07 17.21 7.20
CA SER A 149 -4.69 15.83 7.55
C SER A 149 -5.63 14.80 6.94
N GLU A 150 -6.93 15.05 6.98
CA GLU A 150 -7.96 14.18 6.39
C GLU A 150 -7.89 14.17 4.86
N ILE A 151 -7.64 15.33 4.24
CA ILE A 151 -7.48 15.44 2.79
C ILE A 151 -6.27 14.62 2.33
N LEU A 152 -5.12 14.78 2.96
CA LEU A 152 -3.90 14.04 2.63
C LEU A 152 -4.06 12.53 2.85
N LYS A 153 -4.79 12.13 3.90
CA LYS A 153 -5.10 10.71 4.13
C LYS A 153 -5.96 10.14 3.00
N THR A 154 -7.02 10.87 2.62
CA THR A 154 -7.91 10.47 1.53
C THR A 154 -7.19 10.42 0.18
N GLU A 155 -6.31 11.40 -0.11
CA GLU A 155 -5.49 11.39 -1.32
C GLU A 155 -4.56 10.17 -1.36
N LEU A 156 -3.91 9.83 -0.25
CA LEU A 156 -3.05 8.65 -0.14
C LEU A 156 -3.84 7.34 -0.34
N GLU A 157 -5.03 7.24 0.23
CA GLU A 157 -5.93 6.09 0.05
C GLU A 157 -6.39 5.98 -1.41
N LEU A 158 -6.72 7.11 -2.04
CA LEU A 158 -7.10 7.14 -3.46
C LEU A 158 -5.94 6.71 -4.37
N GLU A 159 -4.72 7.15 -4.06
CA GLU A 159 -3.53 6.75 -4.83
C GLU A 159 -3.28 5.24 -4.72
N LYS A 160 -3.36 4.68 -3.51
CA LYS A 160 -3.28 3.22 -3.29
C LYS A 160 -4.33 2.46 -4.08
N LEU A 161 -5.58 2.95 -4.09
CA LEU A 161 -6.67 2.36 -4.87
C LEU A 161 -6.41 2.42 -6.38
N LYS A 162 -5.84 3.51 -6.89
CA LYS A 162 -5.49 3.63 -8.31
C LYS A 162 -4.40 2.64 -8.71
N VAL A 163 -3.36 2.48 -7.88
CA VAL A 163 -2.30 1.49 -8.10
C VAL A 163 -2.89 0.08 -8.12
N TYR A 164 -3.67 -0.28 -7.10
CA TYR A 164 -4.33 -1.58 -7.02
C TYR A 164 -5.23 -1.88 -8.23
N ASN A 165 -6.06 -0.92 -8.66
CA ASN A 165 -6.92 -1.10 -9.84
C ASN A 165 -6.12 -1.25 -11.14
N LYS A 166 -5.00 -0.55 -11.27
CA LYS A 166 -4.10 -0.70 -12.42
C LYS A 166 -3.50 -2.10 -12.46
N GLU A 167 -2.95 -2.58 -11.36
CA GLU A 167 -2.37 -3.93 -11.24
C GLU A 167 -3.42 -5.02 -11.52
N LYS A 168 -4.63 -4.85 -10.99
CA LYS A 168 -5.76 -5.76 -11.27
C LYS A 168 -6.14 -5.79 -12.76
N THR A 169 -6.11 -4.64 -13.43
CA THR A 169 -6.42 -4.54 -14.87
C THR A 169 -5.32 -5.22 -15.71
N GLU A 170 -4.05 -4.98 -15.39
CA GLU A 170 -2.91 -5.63 -16.04
C GLU A 170 -2.96 -7.15 -15.85
N PHE A 171 -3.28 -7.59 -14.63
CA PHE A 171 -3.48 -9.01 -14.33
C PHE A 171 -4.59 -9.64 -15.19
N MET A 172 -5.77 -9.03 -15.29
CA MET A 172 -6.86 -9.54 -16.13
C MET A 172 -6.46 -9.62 -17.61
N SER A 173 -5.67 -8.66 -18.08
CA SER A 173 -5.10 -8.69 -19.42
C SER A 173 -4.15 -9.88 -19.60
N ASN A 174 -3.26 -10.12 -18.65
CA ASN A 174 -2.31 -11.23 -18.67
C ASN A 174 -3.03 -12.59 -18.65
N ILE A 175 -4.01 -12.78 -17.77
CA ILE A 175 -4.85 -14.01 -17.76
C ILE A 175 -5.54 -14.21 -19.10
N SER A 176 -6.08 -13.16 -19.70
CA SER A 176 -6.72 -13.27 -21.02
C SER A 176 -5.74 -13.72 -22.10
N HIS A 177 -4.50 -13.26 -22.05
CA HIS A 177 -3.43 -13.71 -22.94
C HIS A 177 -3.02 -15.16 -22.66
N GLU A 178 -2.83 -15.55 -21.40
CA GLU A 178 -2.46 -16.91 -21.02
C GLU A 178 -3.56 -17.94 -21.33
N LEU A 179 -4.83 -17.54 -21.30
CA LEU A 179 -5.94 -18.39 -21.73
C LEU A 179 -6.06 -18.48 -23.26
N ARG A 180 -5.75 -17.41 -23.97
CA ARG A 180 -5.86 -17.38 -25.44
C ARG A 180 -4.89 -18.36 -26.10
N THR A 181 -3.68 -18.53 -25.61
CA THR A 181 -2.65 -19.40 -26.16
C THR A 181 -3.11 -20.86 -26.21
N PRO A 182 -3.53 -21.52 -25.11
CA PRO A 182 -4.02 -22.91 -25.17
C PRO A 182 -5.29 -23.04 -26.00
N ILE A 183 -6.19 -22.06 -26.00
CA ILE A 183 -7.40 -22.06 -26.83
C ILE A 183 -7.02 -22.09 -28.32
N ASN A 184 -6.04 -21.30 -28.74
CA ASN A 184 -5.55 -21.31 -30.13
C ASN A 184 -4.91 -22.65 -30.51
N ILE A 185 -4.18 -23.28 -29.57
CA ILE A 185 -3.62 -24.62 -29.79
C ILE A 185 -4.74 -25.63 -29.98
N PHE A 186 -5.79 -25.63 -29.15
CA PHE A 186 -6.97 -26.47 -29.34
C PHE A 186 -7.61 -26.24 -30.69
N TYR A 187 -7.90 -24.99 -31.02
CA TYR A 187 -8.56 -24.63 -32.27
C TYR A 187 -7.75 -25.08 -33.49
N SER A 188 -6.44 -24.83 -33.53
CA SER A 188 -5.55 -25.23 -34.62
C SER A 188 -5.44 -26.76 -34.72
N THR A 189 -5.40 -27.46 -33.58
CA THR A 189 -5.35 -28.94 -33.58
C THR A 189 -6.65 -29.54 -34.10
N ILE A 190 -7.82 -28.99 -33.70
CA ILE A 190 -9.12 -29.42 -34.23
C ILE A 190 -9.16 -29.25 -35.76
N GLN A 191 -8.73 -28.07 -36.27
CA GLN A 191 -8.67 -27.85 -37.72
C GLN A 191 -7.79 -28.88 -38.46
N LEU A 192 -6.63 -29.23 -37.85
CA LEU A 192 -5.77 -30.28 -38.42
C LEU A 192 -6.44 -31.65 -38.40
N LEU A 193 -7.16 -31.97 -37.34
CA LEU A 193 -7.92 -33.23 -37.25
C LEU A 193 -9.06 -33.26 -38.28
N ASP A 194 -9.80 -32.18 -38.47
CA ASP A 194 -10.87 -32.07 -39.46
C ASP A 194 -10.34 -32.30 -40.89
N ILE A 195 -9.21 -31.66 -41.23
CA ILE A 195 -8.57 -31.85 -42.55
C ILE A 195 -8.09 -33.28 -42.72
N SER A 196 -7.62 -33.96 -41.68
CA SER A 196 -7.13 -35.32 -41.74
C SER A 196 -8.23 -36.36 -41.90
N LEU A 197 -9.41 -36.09 -41.30
CA LEU A 197 -10.60 -36.94 -41.48
C LEU A 197 -11.04 -37.07 -42.96
N VAL A 198 -10.86 -35.99 -43.74
CA VAL A 198 -11.18 -35.93 -45.16
C VAL A 198 -10.22 -36.82 -45.99
N LYS A 199 -9.02 -37.13 -45.46
CA LYS A 199 -8.00 -37.92 -46.17
C LYS A 199 -8.14 -39.43 -45.89
N THR A 200 -7.77 -39.87 -44.69
CA THR A 200 -7.90 -41.28 -44.25
C THR A 200 -7.97 -41.36 -42.71
N ASP A 201 -8.60 -42.45 -42.17
CA ASP A 201 -8.60 -42.77 -40.74
C ASP A 201 -7.18 -42.92 -40.17
N LYS A 202 -6.23 -43.38 -41.00
CA LYS A 202 -4.83 -43.55 -40.61
C LYS A 202 -4.14 -42.18 -40.39
N ASP A 203 -4.45 -41.19 -41.19
CA ASP A 203 -3.92 -39.82 -41.03
C ASP A 203 -4.49 -39.14 -39.78
N PHE A 204 -5.80 -39.32 -39.54
CA PHE A 204 -6.43 -38.81 -38.31
C PHE A 204 -5.77 -39.40 -37.06
N ARG A 205 -5.61 -40.73 -36.98
CA ARG A 205 -4.98 -41.40 -35.84
C ARG A 205 -3.55 -40.88 -35.60
N LYS A 206 -2.76 -40.73 -36.67
CA LYS A 206 -1.40 -40.24 -36.60
C LYS A 206 -1.33 -38.81 -36.05
N ILE A 207 -2.22 -37.92 -36.49
CA ILE A 207 -2.28 -36.52 -36.00
C ILE A 207 -2.77 -36.51 -34.56
N TYR A 208 -3.82 -37.28 -34.23
CA TYR A 208 -4.32 -37.35 -32.84
C TYR A 208 -3.24 -37.81 -31.86
N GLU A 209 -2.55 -38.91 -32.13
CA GLU A 209 -1.48 -39.41 -31.25
C GLU A 209 -0.33 -38.40 -31.11
N LYS A 210 0.00 -37.68 -32.20
CA LYS A 210 1.02 -36.61 -32.16
C LYS A 210 0.63 -35.48 -31.21
N TYR A 211 -0.64 -35.01 -31.24
CA TYR A 211 -1.05 -33.82 -30.51
C TYR A 211 -1.80 -34.11 -29.20
N LYS A 212 -2.18 -35.36 -28.94
CA LYS A 212 -2.92 -35.80 -27.74
C LYS A 212 -2.28 -35.28 -26.46
N ARG A 213 -0.95 -35.45 -26.31
CA ARG A 213 -0.21 -34.99 -25.12
C ARG A 213 -0.28 -33.46 -24.98
N THR A 214 -0.03 -32.72 -26.03
CA THR A 214 -0.11 -31.25 -26.06
C THR A 214 -1.51 -30.77 -25.67
N LEU A 215 -2.57 -31.39 -26.16
CA LEU A 215 -3.95 -31.07 -25.78
C LEU A 215 -4.18 -31.28 -24.29
N HIS A 216 -3.75 -32.44 -23.73
CA HIS A 216 -3.91 -32.71 -22.31
C HIS A 216 -3.16 -31.72 -21.43
N VAL A 217 -1.90 -31.38 -21.75
CA VAL A 217 -1.09 -30.39 -21.00
C VAL A 217 -1.76 -29.03 -21.03
N ASN A 218 -2.19 -28.55 -22.19
CA ASN A 218 -2.86 -27.25 -22.29
C ASN A 218 -4.22 -27.21 -21.57
N CYS A 219 -4.96 -28.34 -21.55
CA CYS A 219 -6.19 -28.45 -20.76
C CYS A 219 -5.91 -28.29 -19.25
N LYS A 220 -4.91 -29.00 -18.73
CA LYS A 220 -4.51 -28.88 -17.31
C LYS A 220 -4.04 -27.48 -16.98
N ARG A 221 -3.24 -26.84 -17.85
CA ARG A 221 -2.81 -25.45 -17.69
C ARG A 221 -4.00 -24.48 -17.60
N MET A 222 -5.01 -24.63 -18.49
CA MET A 222 -6.23 -23.82 -18.41
C MET A 222 -6.99 -24.03 -17.10
N LEU A 223 -7.16 -25.28 -16.67
CA LEU A 223 -7.84 -25.60 -15.39
C LEU A 223 -7.10 -24.99 -14.21
N ARG A 224 -5.78 -25.08 -14.18
CA ARG A 224 -4.95 -24.44 -13.15
C ARG A 224 -5.17 -22.92 -13.10
N LEU A 225 -5.12 -22.24 -14.26
CA LEU A 225 -5.36 -20.80 -14.35
C LEU A 225 -6.76 -20.43 -13.84
N ILE A 226 -7.79 -21.14 -14.26
CA ILE A 226 -9.18 -20.92 -13.83
C ILE A 226 -9.29 -21.11 -12.31
N ASN A 227 -8.75 -22.20 -11.75
CA ASN A 227 -8.77 -22.46 -10.31
C ASN A 227 -8.07 -21.35 -9.54
N ASN A 228 -6.93 -20.86 -10.02
CA ASN A 228 -6.21 -19.76 -9.40
C ASN A 228 -7.02 -18.47 -9.39
N VAL A 229 -7.72 -18.12 -10.49
CA VAL A 229 -8.60 -16.94 -10.55
C VAL A 229 -9.78 -17.07 -9.58
N VAL A 230 -10.40 -18.25 -9.52
CA VAL A 230 -11.51 -18.52 -8.57
C VAL A 230 -11.04 -18.39 -7.12
N ASP A 231 -9.85 -18.89 -6.79
CA ASP A 231 -9.36 -18.81 -5.41
C ASP A 231 -8.95 -17.40 -5.02
N ILE A 232 -8.35 -16.62 -5.92
CA ILE A 232 -8.16 -15.18 -5.66
C ILE A 232 -9.49 -14.50 -5.36
N SER A 233 -10.52 -14.78 -6.17
CA SER A 233 -11.85 -14.21 -5.94
C SER A 233 -12.42 -14.60 -4.56
N LYS A 234 -12.24 -15.86 -4.14
CA LYS A 234 -12.65 -16.31 -2.79
C LYS A 234 -11.84 -15.66 -1.67
N ILE A 235 -10.55 -15.42 -1.89
CA ILE A 235 -9.66 -14.72 -0.95
C ILE A 235 -10.07 -13.25 -0.83
N GLU A 236 -10.32 -12.56 -1.96
CA GLU A 236 -10.75 -11.15 -1.99
C GLU A 236 -12.08 -10.92 -1.25
N THR A 237 -13.00 -11.86 -1.40
CA THR A 237 -14.33 -11.78 -0.76
C THR A 237 -14.35 -12.31 0.68
N GLY A 238 -13.22 -12.83 1.19
CA GLY A 238 -13.15 -13.44 2.52
C GLY A 238 -13.96 -14.74 2.67
N ILE A 239 -14.35 -15.36 1.55
CA ILE A 239 -15.15 -16.59 1.52
C ILE A 239 -14.28 -17.84 1.63
N LEU A 240 -12.96 -17.74 1.38
CA LEU A 240 -12.08 -18.89 1.48
C LEU A 240 -12.04 -19.40 2.92
N LYS A 241 -12.55 -20.61 3.13
CA LYS A 241 -12.58 -21.28 4.44
C LYS A 241 -11.84 -22.61 4.35
N GLY A 242 -10.92 -22.89 5.29
CA GLY A 242 -10.26 -24.17 5.42
C GLY A 242 -11.16 -25.23 6.10
N LYS A 243 -10.96 -26.48 5.69
CA LYS A 243 -11.54 -27.66 6.35
C LYS A 243 -10.53 -28.24 7.33
N PHE A 244 -10.38 -27.55 8.47
CA PHE A 244 -9.36 -27.91 9.46
C PHE A 244 -9.75 -29.14 10.28
N ASP A 245 -8.83 -30.13 10.30
CA ASP A 245 -8.88 -31.29 11.16
C ASP A 245 -7.43 -31.70 11.54
N TYR A 246 -7.26 -32.76 12.32
CA TYR A 246 -5.94 -33.21 12.75
C TYR A 246 -5.33 -34.21 11.76
N TYR A 247 -4.12 -33.92 11.29
CA TYR A 247 -3.37 -34.72 10.34
C TYR A 247 -1.89 -34.78 10.72
N ASN A 248 -1.18 -35.83 10.27
CA ASN A 248 0.28 -35.89 10.34
C ASN A 248 0.87 -34.97 9.25
N LEU A 249 1.41 -33.79 9.67
CA LEU A 249 1.99 -32.84 8.73
C LEU A 249 3.21 -33.38 8.00
N ILE A 250 4.07 -34.16 8.71
CA ILE A 250 5.29 -34.73 8.11
C ILE A 250 4.93 -35.65 6.96
N ALA A 251 3.95 -36.54 7.16
CA ALA A 251 3.48 -37.44 6.11
C ALA A 251 2.95 -36.67 4.89
N ILE A 252 2.20 -35.55 5.09
CA ILE A 252 1.72 -34.71 3.97
C ILE A 252 2.91 -34.11 3.21
N VAL A 253 3.91 -33.53 3.91
CA VAL A 253 5.06 -32.89 3.26
C VAL A 253 5.91 -33.91 2.50
N GLU A 254 6.13 -35.10 3.08
CA GLU A 254 6.85 -36.20 2.45
C GLU A 254 6.14 -36.69 1.19
N ASP A 255 4.85 -37.04 1.28
CA ASP A 255 4.06 -37.55 0.16
C ASP A 255 4.02 -36.55 -1.01
N VAL A 256 3.79 -35.26 -0.73
CA VAL A 256 3.81 -34.21 -1.74
C VAL A 256 5.20 -34.09 -2.36
N THR A 257 6.26 -34.13 -1.56
CA THR A 257 7.64 -34.06 -2.06
C THR A 257 7.97 -35.24 -2.96
N LEU A 258 7.59 -36.45 -2.57
CA LEU A 258 7.78 -37.66 -3.38
C LEU A 258 6.99 -37.62 -4.68
N SER A 259 5.78 -37.05 -4.68
CA SER A 259 4.93 -36.94 -5.88
C SER A 259 5.57 -36.14 -7.02
N VAL A 260 6.46 -35.17 -6.69
CA VAL A 260 7.11 -34.31 -7.69
C VAL A 260 8.50 -34.77 -8.14
N VAL A 261 9.08 -35.81 -7.50
CA VAL A 261 10.44 -36.31 -7.81
C VAL A 261 10.59 -36.70 -9.27
N ASN A 262 9.59 -37.37 -9.86
CA ASN A 262 9.64 -37.78 -11.24
C ASN A 262 9.68 -36.60 -12.22
N TYR A 263 9.02 -35.51 -11.89
CA TYR A 263 9.03 -34.25 -12.68
C TYR A 263 10.39 -33.56 -12.60
N ALA A 264 11.00 -33.50 -11.40
CA ALA A 264 12.33 -32.96 -11.21
C ALA A 264 13.40 -33.76 -11.98
N LYS A 265 13.30 -35.10 -11.96
CA LYS A 265 14.20 -35.98 -12.72
C LYS A 265 14.15 -35.75 -14.24
N LEU A 266 13.01 -35.37 -14.79
CA LEU A 266 12.89 -35.00 -16.22
C LEU A 266 13.78 -33.79 -16.58
N LYS A 267 14.04 -32.89 -15.63
CA LYS A 267 14.98 -31.76 -15.76
C LYS A 267 16.37 -32.04 -15.19
N SER A 268 16.69 -33.31 -14.88
CA SER A 268 17.94 -33.68 -14.20
C SER A 268 18.16 -32.95 -12.85
N ILE A 269 17.08 -32.63 -12.14
CA ILE A 269 17.13 -31.99 -10.82
C ILE A 269 16.94 -33.10 -9.78
N ASN A 270 17.75 -33.05 -8.72
CA ASN A 270 17.64 -33.96 -7.58
C ASN A 270 16.88 -33.28 -6.43
N ILE A 271 15.90 -33.98 -5.82
CA ILE A 271 15.16 -33.53 -4.66
C ILE A 271 15.55 -34.36 -3.45
N GLN A 272 15.85 -33.70 -2.32
CA GLN A 272 16.17 -34.32 -1.06
C GLN A 272 15.13 -33.85 -0.01
N PHE A 273 14.63 -34.83 0.76
CA PHE A 273 13.71 -34.57 1.88
C PHE A 273 14.38 -34.98 3.18
N ASP A 274 14.28 -34.14 4.21
CA ASP A 274 14.80 -34.43 5.56
C ASP A 274 13.83 -33.92 6.64
N THR A 275 13.82 -34.59 7.79
CA THR A 275 12.97 -34.27 8.95
C THR A 275 13.64 -34.63 10.27
N ASN A 276 13.36 -33.85 11.32
CA ASN A 276 13.86 -34.15 12.68
C ASN A 276 12.95 -35.11 13.47
N GLU A 277 11.74 -35.39 13.02
CA GLU A 277 10.76 -36.27 13.66
C GLU A 277 10.04 -37.11 12.59
N GLU A 278 9.50 -38.29 12.99
CA GLU A 278 8.76 -39.17 12.09
C GLU A 278 7.26 -38.83 12.01
N GLU A 279 6.72 -38.19 13.04
CA GLU A 279 5.31 -37.88 13.15
C GLU A 279 5.10 -36.56 13.87
N PHE A 280 4.22 -35.71 13.28
CA PHE A 280 3.82 -34.43 13.90
C PHE A 280 2.34 -34.14 13.60
N ILE A 281 1.49 -34.36 14.61
CA ILE A 281 0.05 -34.18 14.47
C ILE A 281 -0.32 -32.73 14.76
N MET A 282 -0.88 -32.06 13.76
CA MET A 282 -1.37 -30.69 13.91
C MET A 282 -2.73 -30.49 13.25
N ARG A 283 -3.41 -29.42 13.65
CA ARG A 283 -4.68 -29.01 13.06
C ARG A 283 -4.42 -28.19 11.79
N CYS A 284 -4.70 -28.77 10.62
CA CYS A 284 -4.52 -28.11 9.33
C CYS A 284 -5.59 -28.54 8.31
N ASP A 285 -5.66 -27.85 7.18
CA ASP A 285 -6.36 -28.32 5.98
C ASP A 285 -5.33 -28.96 5.04
N PRO A 286 -5.32 -30.30 4.89
CA PRO A 286 -4.28 -30.99 4.14
C PRO A 286 -4.28 -30.62 2.65
N SER A 287 -5.45 -30.33 2.05
CA SER A 287 -5.53 -29.95 0.64
C SER A 287 -4.96 -28.55 0.38
N MET A 288 -5.07 -27.66 1.37
CA MET A 288 -4.43 -26.34 1.32
C MET A 288 -2.92 -26.44 1.52
N ILE A 289 -2.46 -27.28 2.45
CA ILE A 289 -1.01 -27.55 2.65
C ILE A 289 -0.42 -28.17 1.40
N GLU A 290 -1.04 -29.22 0.82
CA GLU A 290 -0.63 -29.81 -0.46
C GLU A 290 -0.46 -28.73 -1.54
N ARG A 291 -1.44 -27.83 -1.67
CA ARG A 291 -1.40 -26.75 -2.66
C ARG A 291 -0.26 -25.76 -2.43
N VAL A 292 0.02 -25.38 -1.17
CA VAL A 292 1.17 -24.54 -0.81
C VAL A 292 2.46 -25.18 -1.27
N LEU A 293 2.67 -26.46 -0.91
CA LEU A 293 3.88 -27.21 -1.24
C LEU A 293 4.04 -27.38 -2.75
N LEU A 294 2.99 -27.78 -3.47
CA LEU A 294 3.03 -27.94 -4.92
C LEU A 294 3.35 -26.63 -5.64
N ASN A 295 2.82 -25.49 -5.20
CA ASN A 295 3.17 -24.18 -5.76
C ASN A 295 4.64 -23.83 -5.56
N LEU A 296 5.19 -24.04 -4.36
CA LEU A 296 6.59 -23.75 -4.06
C LEU A 296 7.54 -24.72 -4.78
N LEU A 297 7.24 -26.02 -4.78
CA LEU A 297 8.01 -27.04 -5.48
C LEU A 297 7.98 -26.86 -7.00
N SER A 298 6.82 -26.51 -7.57
CA SER A 298 6.71 -26.17 -8.98
C SER A 298 7.61 -24.99 -9.36
N ASN A 299 7.62 -23.93 -8.53
CA ASN A 299 8.52 -22.80 -8.75
C ASN A 299 10.00 -23.21 -8.59
N ALA A 300 10.35 -24.00 -7.58
CA ALA A 300 11.70 -24.49 -7.37
C ALA A 300 12.18 -25.30 -8.60
N ILE A 301 11.37 -26.27 -9.11
CA ILE A 301 11.72 -27.06 -10.31
C ILE A 301 11.81 -26.17 -11.55
N LYS A 302 10.93 -25.17 -11.68
CA LYS A 302 10.88 -24.26 -12.83
C LYS A 302 12.14 -23.41 -12.93
N PHE A 303 12.60 -22.85 -11.83
CA PHE A 303 13.69 -21.85 -11.78
C PHE A 303 15.06 -22.44 -11.43
N THR A 304 15.15 -23.72 -11.10
CA THR A 304 16.41 -24.42 -10.88
C THR A 304 16.97 -24.92 -12.21
N PRO A 305 18.26 -24.63 -12.52
CA PRO A 305 18.95 -25.20 -13.68
C PRO A 305 19.12 -26.71 -13.58
N GLU A 306 19.40 -27.36 -14.73
CA GLU A 306 19.72 -28.79 -14.79
C GLU A 306 20.94 -29.16 -13.91
N ASN A 307 20.95 -30.39 -13.39
CA ASN A 307 22.01 -30.94 -12.54
C ASN A 307 22.23 -30.20 -11.21
N LYS A 308 21.18 -29.56 -10.68
CA LYS A 308 21.16 -28.89 -9.41
C LYS A 308 20.21 -29.61 -8.43
N ASN A 309 20.18 -29.12 -7.17
CA ASN A 309 19.41 -29.75 -6.10
C ASN A 309 18.29 -28.83 -5.60
N ILE A 310 17.25 -29.47 -5.08
CA ILE A 310 16.18 -28.87 -4.29
C ILE A 310 16.15 -29.63 -2.96
N TYR A 311 16.05 -28.90 -1.85
CA TYR A 311 15.99 -29.48 -0.50
C TYR A 311 14.67 -29.08 0.14
N VAL A 312 14.02 -30.06 0.77
CA VAL A 312 12.78 -29.87 1.52
C VAL A 312 13.06 -30.36 2.94
N ASP A 313 13.21 -29.43 3.86
CA ASP A 313 13.50 -29.70 5.25
C ASP A 313 12.28 -29.36 6.10
N ILE A 314 11.87 -30.25 7.00
CA ILE A 314 10.83 -29.95 7.99
C ILE A 314 11.38 -30.15 9.40
N CYS A 315 11.35 -29.07 10.18
CA CYS A 315 11.76 -29.06 11.58
C CYS A 315 10.57 -28.73 12.47
N VAL A 316 10.25 -29.61 13.40
CA VAL A 316 9.12 -29.45 14.31
C VAL A 316 9.57 -29.39 15.76
N ASN A 317 8.82 -28.66 16.58
CA ASN A 317 8.96 -28.59 18.02
C ASN A 317 7.58 -28.43 18.69
N ASP A 318 7.53 -28.27 20.02
CA ASP A 318 6.27 -28.17 20.76
C ASP A 318 5.43 -26.91 20.34
N ASP A 319 6.04 -25.87 19.79
CA ASP A 319 5.38 -24.58 19.52
C ASP A 319 5.00 -24.39 18.04
N PHE A 320 5.80 -24.93 17.12
CA PHE A 320 5.60 -24.73 15.66
C PHE A 320 6.22 -25.82 14.81
N ALA A 321 5.77 -25.89 13.55
CA ALA A 321 6.42 -26.59 12.45
C ALA A 321 7.03 -25.58 11.48
N GLU A 322 8.29 -25.75 11.13
CA GLU A 322 9.02 -24.99 10.11
C GLU A 322 9.28 -25.86 8.90
N ILE A 323 8.84 -25.42 7.71
CA ILE A 323 9.06 -26.11 6.44
C ILE A 323 9.90 -25.18 5.57
N ASP A 324 11.10 -25.64 5.21
CA ASP A 324 12.04 -24.94 4.35
C ASP A 324 12.09 -25.63 2.97
N ILE A 325 11.81 -24.87 1.91
CA ILE A 325 12.00 -25.34 0.53
C ILE A 325 13.12 -24.49 -0.07
N ARG A 326 14.28 -25.10 -0.25
CA ARG A 326 15.50 -24.47 -0.75
C ARG A 326 15.83 -24.96 -2.15
N ASP A 327 16.01 -24.04 -3.08
CA ASP A 327 16.45 -24.30 -4.45
C ASP A 327 17.84 -23.69 -4.75
N GLU A 328 18.58 -24.30 -5.66
CA GLU A 328 19.85 -23.77 -6.21
C GLU A 328 19.59 -23.06 -7.56
N GLY A 329 18.51 -22.28 -7.64
CA GLY A 329 18.05 -21.61 -8.82
C GLY A 329 18.67 -20.25 -9.09
N ILE A 330 18.01 -19.48 -9.95
CA ILE A 330 18.48 -18.14 -10.37
C ILE A 330 18.44 -17.08 -9.26
N GLY A 331 17.70 -17.35 -8.17
CA GLY A 331 17.50 -16.42 -7.07
C GLY A 331 16.57 -15.23 -7.40
N ILE A 332 16.28 -14.41 -6.39
CA ILE A 332 15.33 -13.31 -6.43
C ILE A 332 16.04 -12.02 -6.03
N SER A 333 15.75 -10.91 -6.73
CA SER A 333 16.33 -9.62 -6.43
C SER A 333 15.84 -9.07 -5.08
N GLN A 334 16.63 -8.22 -4.41
CA GLN A 334 16.25 -7.61 -3.14
C GLN A 334 14.98 -6.74 -3.24
N LYS A 335 14.73 -6.14 -4.41
CA LYS A 335 13.54 -5.32 -4.66
C LYS A 335 12.28 -6.18 -4.73
N ASP A 336 12.40 -7.37 -5.31
CA ASP A 336 11.25 -8.24 -5.58
C ASP A 336 10.86 -9.08 -4.36
N LYS A 337 11.76 -9.35 -3.40
CA LYS A 337 11.51 -10.21 -2.24
C LYS A 337 10.25 -9.86 -1.44
N ASN A 338 9.96 -8.58 -1.27
CA ASN A 338 8.75 -8.14 -0.56
C ASN A 338 7.51 -8.18 -1.46
N ALA A 339 7.70 -7.96 -2.75
CA ALA A 339 6.62 -7.84 -3.73
C ALA A 339 6.13 -9.19 -4.26
N ILE A 340 6.95 -10.26 -4.25
CA ILE A 340 6.56 -11.57 -4.83
C ILE A 340 5.36 -12.23 -4.15
N PHE A 341 5.04 -11.86 -2.91
CA PHE A 341 3.84 -12.33 -2.19
C PHE A 341 2.63 -11.42 -2.39
N GLU A 342 2.80 -10.25 -3.00
CA GLU A 342 1.70 -9.37 -3.34
C GLU A 342 0.93 -9.91 -4.54
N ARG A 343 -0.36 -9.62 -4.57
CA ARG A 343 -1.23 -10.09 -5.63
C ARG A 343 -0.89 -9.36 -6.93
N PHE A 344 -0.92 -10.09 -8.04
CA PHE A 344 -0.74 -9.54 -9.40
C PHE A 344 0.68 -9.07 -9.72
N VAL A 345 1.63 -9.24 -8.81
CA VAL A 345 3.03 -8.86 -9.01
C VAL A 345 3.80 -9.99 -9.66
N GLN A 346 4.53 -9.68 -10.72
CA GLN A 346 5.51 -10.55 -11.36
C GLN A 346 6.90 -9.94 -11.16
N ALA A 347 7.87 -10.73 -10.72
CA ALA A 347 9.26 -10.31 -10.75
C ALA A 347 9.66 -9.98 -12.21
N ASP A 348 10.59 -9.04 -12.36
CA ASP A 348 10.96 -8.36 -13.61
C ASP A 348 10.87 -9.24 -14.89
N LYS A 349 10.08 -8.77 -15.86
CA LYS A 349 9.83 -9.41 -17.17
C LYS A 349 11.08 -9.52 -18.07
N SER A 350 12.22 -8.96 -17.62
CA SER A 350 13.43 -8.85 -18.46
C SER A 350 14.33 -10.08 -18.47
N LEU A 351 14.20 -11.00 -17.51
CA LEU A 351 15.18 -12.06 -17.30
C LEU A 351 14.83 -13.42 -17.92
N THR A 352 13.57 -13.70 -18.26
CA THR A 352 13.25 -14.98 -18.94
C THR A 352 11.92 -14.90 -19.69
N ARG A 353 11.93 -14.66 -21.00
CA ARG A 353 10.77 -14.81 -21.89
C ARG A 353 10.21 -16.24 -21.93
N GLU A 354 10.96 -17.25 -21.49
CA GLU A 354 10.60 -18.67 -21.55
C GLU A 354 9.85 -19.19 -20.31
N ASN A 355 9.80 -18.40 -19.21
CA ASN A 355 9.23 -18.86 -17.95
C ASN A 355 8.14 -17.90 -17.41
N GLU A 356 7.17 -17.54 -18.24
CA GLU A 356 6.02 -16.74 -17.81
C GLU A 356 5.17 -17.50 -16.79
N GLY A 357 4.82 -16.86 -15.68
CA GLY A 357 3.87 -17.35 -14.67
C GLY A 357 2.81 -16.30 -14.41
N SER A 358 1.63 -16.70 -13.97
CA SER A 358 0.49 -15.79 -13.73
C SER A 358 0.71 -14.77 -12.60
N GLY A 359 1.80 -14.89 -11.80
CA GLY A 359 2.03 -14.03 -10.62
C GLY A 359 1.04 -14.25 -9.47
N ILE A 360 0.29 -15.36 -9.49
CA ILE A 360 -0.80 -15.66 -8.56
C ILE A 360 -0.36 -16.64 -7.48
N GLY A 361 0.50 -17.61 -7.82
CA GLY A 361 0.80 -18.75 -6.95
C GLY A 361 1.28 -18.36 -5.55
N LEU A 362 2.24 -17.44 -5.45
CA LEU A 362 2.80 -17.03 -4.15
C LEU A 362 1.83 -16.21 -3.30
N SER A 363 0.93 -15.45 -3.90
CA SER A 363 -0.11 -14.74 -3.14
C SER A 363 -1.18 -15.67 -2.59
N ILE A 364 -1.50 -16.78 -3.30
CA ILE A 364 -2.36 -17.85 -2.80
C ILE A 364 -1.63 -18.59 -1.66
N VAL A 365 -0.36 -18.91 -1.82
CA VAL A 365 0.48 -19.53 -0.77
C VAL A 365 0.41 -18.70 0.50
N LYS A 366 0.69 -17.39 0.43
CA LYS A 366 0.62 -16.50 1.59
C LYS A 366 -0.77 -16.51 2.24
N SER A 367 -1.83 -16.40 1.44
CA SER A 367 -3.21 -16.40 1.96
C SER A 367 -3.58 -17.71 2.67
N ILE A 368 -3.11 -18.85 2.17
CA ILE A 368 -3.32 -20.15 2.81
C ILE A 368 -2.52 -20.26 4.12
N VAL A 369 -1.26 -19.82 4.13
CA VAL A 369 -0.42 -19.80 5.33
C VAL A 369 -1.03 -18.88 6.39
N ASP A 370 -1.52 -17.68 6.01
CA ASP A 370 -2.21 -16.75 6.90
C ASP A 370 -3.50 -17.38 7.49
N LEU A 371 -4.27 -18.18 6.70
CA LEU A 371 -5.43 -18.93 7.19
C LEU A 371 -5.09 -20.02 8.23
N HIS A 372 -3.85 -20.50 8.22
CA HIS A 372 -3.32 -21.42 9.22
C HIS A 372 -2.67 -20.69 10.41
N ASP A 373 -2.86 -19.35 10.52
CA ASP A 373 -2.20 -18.48 11.49
C ASP A 373 -0.67 -18.55 11.42
N GLY A 374 -0.12 -18.95 10.26
CA GLY A 374 1.30 -19.13 10.01
C GLY A 374 1.98 -17.89 9.44
N TYR A 375 3.25 -18.04 9.13
CA TYR A 375 4.08 -17.02 8.52
C TYR A 375 4.90 -17.60 7.38
N ILE A 376 5.06 -16.87 6.27
CA ILE A 376 5.94 -17.22 5.16
C ILE A 376 6.95 -16.11 4.89
N SER A 377 8.19 -16.51 4.63
CA SER A 377 9.27 -15.62 4.24
C SER A 377 10.13 -16.22 3.13
N VAL A 378 11.02 -15.40 2.56
CA VAL A 378 11.97 -15.82 1.53
C VAL A 378 13.35 -15.24 1.79
N GLU A 379 14.36 -16.09 1.78
CA GLU A 379 15.75 -15.73 1.73
C GLU A 379 16.32 -16.10 0.35
N SER A 380 16.89 -15.13 -0.37
CA SER A 380 17.35 -15.37 -1.73
C SER A 380 18.46 -14.38 -2.11
N GLU A 381 19.35 -14.81 -2.98
CA GLU A 381 20.37 -13.98 -3.62
C GLU A 381 20.49 -14.38 -5.08
N ILE A 382 20.58 -13.39 -5.97
CA ILE A 382 20.70 -13.65 -7.42
C ILE A 382 21.92 -14.55 -7.69
N GLY A 383 21.67 -15.66 -8.39
CA GLY A 383 22.68 -16.67 -8.75
C GLY A 383 23.00 -17.69 -7.65
N LYS A 384 22.41 -17.59 -6.45
CA LYS A 384 22.62 -18.54 -5.36
C LYS A 384 21.39 -19.38 -5.00
N GLY A 385 20.23 -19.04 -5.57
CA GLY A 385 18.95 -19.71 -5.31
C GLY A 385 18.09 -19.01 -4.27
N SER A 386 17.04 -19.71 -3.83
CA SER A 386 16.06 -19.18 -2.88
C SER A 386 15.72 -20.23 -1.82
N THR A 387 15.38 -19.76 -0.62
CA THR A 387 14.81 -20.56 0.46
C THR A 387 13.49 -19.95 0.86
N PHE A 388 12.40 -20.65 0.63
CA PHE A 388 11.08 -20.31 1.13
C PHE A 388 10.87 -21.02 2.46
N LYS A 389 10.59 -20.24 3.51
CA LYS A 389 10.39 -20.71 4.88
C LYS A 389 8.95 -20.49 5.29
N ILE A 390 8.26 -21.56 5.69
CA ILE A 390 6.90 -21.55 6.22
C ILE A 390 6.94 -21.94 7.69
N ILE A 391 6.30 -21.14 8.55
CA ILE A 391 6.16 -21.44 9.98
C ILE A 391 4.68 -21.58 10.29
N LEU A 392 4.28 -22.73 10.80
CA LEU A 392 2.90 -23.04 11.19
C LEU A 392 2.84 -23.24 12.70
N PRO A 393 1.98 -22.51 13.45
CA PRO A 393 1.91 -22.66 14.90
C PRO A 393 1.27 -23.98 15.29
N HIS A 394 1.88 -24.68 16.25
CA HIS A 394 1.36 -25.93 16.80
C HIS A 394 0.33 -25.64 17.90
N ARG A 395 -0.92 -25.99 17.65
CA ARG A 395 -2.04 -25.83 18.59
C ARG A 395 -2.67 -27.18 18.90
N CYS A 396 -1.89 -28.13 19.41
CA CYS A 396 -2.39 -29.46 19.70
C CYS A 396 -2.27 -29.80 21.20
N ASN A 397 -3.33 -30.45 21.75
CA ASN A 397 -3.26 -31.15 23.04
C ASN A 397 -2.86 -32.60 22.76
N LYS A 398 -1.91 -33.14 23.53
CA LYS A 398 -1.40 -34.50 23.41
C LYS A 398 -2.53 -35.55 23.42
N HIS A 399 -2.48 -36.54 22.51
CA HIS A 399 -3.43 -37.65 22.28
C HIS A 399 -4.73 -37.30 21.59
N ILE A 400 -4.66 -36.98 20.30
CA ILE A 400 -5.83 -36.79 19.43
C ILE A 400 -5.75 -37.85 18.32
N ASP A 401 -6.91 -38.49 18.04
CA ASP A 401 -7.06 -39.28 16.83
C ASP A 401 -6.89 -38.37 15.60
N TYR A 402 -6.06 -38.75 14.66
CA TYR A 402 -5.83 -38.01 13.43
C TYR A 402 -6.30 -38.78 12.21
N LYS A 403 -6.58 -38.03 11.13
CA LYS A 403 -6.98 -38.56 9.84
C LYS A 403 -5.80 -38.78 8.93
N ILE A 404 -5.87 -39.82 8.13
CA ILE A 404 -4.92 -40.04 7.04
C ILE A 404 -5.38 -39.22 5.85
N TYR A 405 -4.47 -38.52 5.21
CA TYR A 405 -4.68 -37.79 3.97
C TYR A 405 -3.93 -38.51 2.84
N ASP A 406 -4.64 -38.75 1.73
CA ASP A 406 -4.07 -39.35 0.54
C ASP A 406 -3.84 -38.23 -0.51
N THR A 407 -2.59 -37.97 -0.85
CA THR A 407 -2.22 -36.93 -1.81
C THR A 407 -2.69 -37.31 -3.21
N SER A 408 -3.27 -36.33 -3.90
CA SER A 408 -3.87 -36.56 -5.23
C SER A 408 -2.84 -36.39 -6.35
N ASN A 409 -2.53 -37.45 -7.04
CA ASN A 409 -1.72 -37.40 -8.27
C ASN A 409 -2.29 -36.42 -9.30
N TYR A 410 -3.61 -36.21 -9.32
CA TYR A 410 -4.27 -35.23 -10.19
C TYR A 410 -3.87 -33.79 -9.86
N ASN A 411 -3.78 -33.44 -8.58
CA ASN A 411 -3.34 -32.12 -8.16
C ASN A 411 -1.88 -31.87 -8.54
N THR A 412 -1.02 -32.86 -8.33
CA THR A 412 0.39 -32.80 -8.75
C THR A 412 0.52 -32.58 -10.27
N GLU A 413 -0.21 -33.34 -11.09
CA GLU A 413 -0.19 -33.17 -12.52
C GLU A 413 -0.74 -31.84 -13.01
N LEU A 414 -1.73 -31.27 -12.29
CA LEU A 414 -2.32 -29.97 -12.58
C LEU A 414 -1.32 -28.84 -12.30
N GLU A 415 -0.72 -28.83 -11.10
CA GLU A 415 0.20 -27.78 -10.67
C GLU A 415 1.54 -27.81 -11.41
N LEU A 416 1.99 -28.98 -11.86
CA LEU A 416 3.23 -29.17 -12.63
C LEU A 416 3.02 -29.15 -14.15
N SER A 417 1.82 -28.80 -14.63
CA SER A 417 1.49 -28.77 -16.07
C SER A 417 2.41 -27.88 -16.90
N ASP A 418 2.94 -26.78 -16.31
CA ASP A 418 3.87 -25.88 -17.00
C ASP A 418 5.26 -26.49 -17.23
N ILE A 419 5.67 -27.48 -16.43
CA ILE A 419 6.99 -28.13 -16.53
C ILE A 419 7.01 -29.07 -17.74
N TYR A 420 5.90 -29.66 -18.13
CA TYR A 420 5.82 -30.51 -19.29
C TYR A 420 6.06 -29.81 -20.63
N GLU A 421 5.79 -28.52 -20.74
CA GLU A 421 5.99 -27.74 -21.96
C GLU A 421 7.47 -27.52 -22.30
N VAL A 422 8.34 -27.52 -21.29
CA VAL A 422 9.80 -27.32 -21.46
C VAL A 422 10.49 -28.57 -22.00
N LEU A 423 9.78 -29.71 -22.03
CA LEU A 423 10.33 -31.02 -22.35
C LEU A 423 9.83 -31.57 -23.70
N ILE A 424 9.09 -30.77 -24.48
CA ILE A 424 8.65 -31.05 -25.85
C ILE A 424 9.50 -30.32 -26.87
#